data_60d4235bdeee6392e4b9f5a94a092e87
#
_entry.id   60d4235bdeee6392e4b9f5a94a092e87
#
_cell.length_a   1.000
_cell.length_b   1.000
_cell.length_c   1.000
_cell.angle_alpha   90.00
_cell.angle_beta   90.00
_cell.angle_gamma   90.00
#
_symmetry.space_group_name_H-M   'P 1'
#
loop_
_entity.id
_entity.type
_entity.pdbx_description
1 polymer ?
#
loop_
_entity_poly.entity_id
_entity_poly.type
_entity_poly.pdbx_seq_one_letter_code
_entity_poly.pdbx_strand_id
1 'polypeptide(L)'
;MKRGVAIIGGGVSGLTCGVLLAERGYSAVIFAKETGQQTTSAVAAAVWYPYDAEPADNVIAWALDTYKSLVDLSGEPRTGVSMIELRQFSRAGEIQIPDWAHSLGASLISTEGEKSPIISPSLFKSGFALTVPLMDTTIYLDYLASRFLAAGGSITANVFFEKLEDVDDELVLVINCAGMGARELVHDVNLEPHRGQVAIVPKIDLGCAIVCDEPPLMYAIPRTNDCVFGGTNELSDDRDIDPTVTSRIVAECSRVLKISNPRVLAERVGLRPFRKSGVRLERDHLRDDRTVIHNYGHGGAGFTLSWGCAREVVNLGHYDLRQRDGLE
;
A
#
# COMPACT_ATOMS: atom_id res chain seq x y z
N MET A 1 31.95 13.61 3.09
CA MET A 1 31.31 12.39 3.64
C MET A 1 29.91 12.30 3.08
N LYS A 2 29.44 11.11 2.64
CA LYS A 2 28.04 10.93 2.23
C LYS A 2 27.14 11.21 3.42
N ARG A 3 26.06 11.96 3.22
CA ARG A 3 25.13 12.29 4.30
C ARG A 3 24.22 11.14 4.58
N GLY A 4 24.11 10.80 5.84
CA GLY A 4 23.25 9.73 6.30
C GLY A 4 21.79 10.18 6.35
N VAL A 5 20.91 9.34 5.81
CA VAL A 5 19.45 9.46 5.91
C VAL A 5 18.92 8.26 6.68
N ALA A 6 18.21 8.52 7.77
CA ALA A 6 17.45 7.49 8.49
C ALA A 6 16.04 7.38 7.93
N ILE A 7 15.59 6.16 7.67
CA ILE A 7 14.21 5.88 7.29
C ILE A 7 13.63 4.94 8.34
N ILE A 8 12.56 5.34 9.01
CA ILE A 8 11.91 4.57 10.06
C ILE A 8 10.72 3.83 9.48
N GLY A 9 10.84 2.50 9.37
CA GLY A 9 9.80 1.61 8.84
C GLY A 9 10.21 0.84 7.59
N GLY A 10 10.05 -0.48 7.61
CA GLY A 10 10.41 -1.42 6.53
C GLY A 10 9.26 -1.85 5.62
N GLY A 11 8.13 -1.14 5.66
CA GLY A 11 7.00 -1.35 4.75
C GLY A 11 7.21 -0.70 3.38
N VAL A 12 6.19 -0.78 2.51
CA VAL A 12 6.27 -0.25 1.14
C VAL A 12 6.68 1.22 1.08
N SER A 13 6.18 2.09 1.97
CA SER A 13 6.56 3.51 2.00
C SER A 13 8.04 3.71 2.28
N GLY A 14 8.58 3.05 3.31
CA GLY A 14 10.00 3.18 3.66
C GLY A 14 10.92 2.58 2.61
N LEU A 15 10.57 1.41 2.06
CA LEU A 15 11.34 0.79 0.99
C LEU A 15 11.39 1.66 -0.27
N THR A 16 10.24 2.24 -0.68
CA THR A 16 10.19 3.10 -1.87
C THR A 16 10.99 4.40 -1.67
N CYS A 17 10.89 5.03 -0.48
CA CYS A 17 11.73 6.18 -0.12
C CYS A 17 13.23 5.80 -0.15
N GLY A 18 13.56 4.65 0.43
CA GLY A 18 14.93 4.13 0.46
C GLY A 18 15.51 3.95 -0.94
N VAL A 19 14.76 3.31 -1.84
CA VAL A 19 15.16 3.12 -3.25
C VAL A 19 15.46 4.47 -3.90
N LEU A 20 14.52 5.43 -3.83
CA LEU A 20 14.70 6.72 -4.48
C LEU A 20 15.88 7.53 -3.93
N LEU A 21 16.13 7.46 -2.63
CA LEU A 21 17.25 8.15 -2.00
C LEU A 21 18.60 7.48 -2.33
N ALA A 22 18.67 6.16 -2.20
CA ALA A 22 19.91 5.43 -2.47
C ALA A 22 20.33 5.53 -3.95
N GLU A 23 19.39 5.44 -4.89
CA GLU A 23 19.65 5.62 -6.34
C GLU A 23 20.13 7.05 -6.70
N ARG A 24 19.81 8.04 -5.85
CA ARG A 24 20.37 9.40 -5.96
C ARG A 24 21.71 9.57 -5.27
N GLY A 25 22.28 8.49 -4.75
CA GLY A 25 23.61 8.47 -4.13
C GLY A 25 23.66 8.87 -2.65
N TYR A 26 22.50 9.01 -1.98
CA TYR A 26 22.48 9.25 -0.54
C TYR A 26 22.80 7.96 0.23
N SER A 27 23.47 8.11 1.39
CA SER A 27 23.69 7.01 2.32
C SER A 27 22.43 6.81 3.16
N ALA A 28 21.54 5.91 2.73
CA ALA A 28 20.27 5.67 3.38
C ALA A 28 20.28 4.37 4.20
N VAL A 29 19.74 4.44 5.43
CA VAL A 29 19.57 3.29 6.32
C VAL A 29 18.08 3.19 6.70
N ILE A 30 17.48 2.03 6.44
CA ILE A 30 16.13 1.71 6.94
C ILE A 30 16.28 1.04 8.31
N PHE A 31 15.64 1.62 9.33
CA PHE A 31 15.46 0.99 10.63
C PHE A 31 14.03 0.48 10.74
N ALA A 32 13.86 -0.80 11.03
CA ALA A 32 12.54 -1.41 11.04
C ALA A 32 12.36 -2.37 12.21
N LYS A 33 11.21 -2.27 12.89
CA LYS A 33 10.76 -3.27 13.87
C LYS A 33 10.43 -4.59 13.19
N GLU A 34 9.75 -4.51 12.05
CA GLU A 34 9.28 -5.63 11.23
C GLU A 34 9.75 -5.43 9.78
N THR A 35 10.14 -6.51 9.09
CA THR A 35 10.58 -6.48 7.69
C THR A 35 9.89 -7.55 6.85
N GLY A 36 9.86 -7.38 5.54
CA GLY A 36 9.36 -8.37 4.58
C GLY A 36 7.92 -8.78 4.90
N GLN A 37 7.69 -10.09 5.04
CA GLN A 37 6.36 -10.68 5.23
C GLN A 37 5.74 -10.43 6.63
N GLN A 38 6.46 -9.81 7.56
CA GLN A 38 5.95 -9.44 8.89
C GLN A 38 5.25 -8.07 8.89
N THR A 39 5.45 -7.27 7.85
CA THR A 39 4.91 -5.92 7.76
C THR A 39 3.41 -5.91 7.42
N THR A 40 2.71 -4.85 7.81
CA THR A 40 1.33 -4.60 7.34
C THR A 40 1.24 -4.59 5.80
N SER A 41 2.28 -4.11 5.12
CA SER A 41 2.34 -4.10 3.66
C SER A 41 2.23 -5.50 3.04
N ALA A 42 2.77 -6.52 3.69
CA ALA A 42 2.72 -7.89 3.18
C ALA A 42 1.32 -8.52 3.23
N VAL A 43 0.44 -8.00 4.09
CA VAL A 43 -0.96 -8.47 4.21
C VAL A 43 -1.85 -7.91 3.10
N ALA A 44 -1.47 -6.80 2.50
CA ALA A 44 -2.28 -6.14 1.47
C ALA A 44 -2.50 -7.03 0.24
N ALA A 45 -3.69 -6.96 -0.36
CA ALA A 45 -3.97 -7.52 -1.68
C ALA A 45 -3.23 -6.75 -2.79
N ALA A 46 -2.96 -5.46 -2.53
CA ALA A 46 -2.07 -4.56 -3.27
C ALA A 46 -2.41 -4.40 -4.76
N VAL A 47 -3.68 -4.32 -5.08
CA VAL A 47 -4.14 -3.76 -6.35
C VAL A 47 -4.10 -2.23 -6.27
N TRP A 48 -3.66 -1.56 -7.32
CA TRP A 48 -3.65 -0.11 -7.35
C TRP A 48 -5.08 0.43 -7.40
N TYR A 49 -5.46 1.13 -6.35
CA TYR A 49 -6.75 1.80 -6.22
C TYR A 49 -6.67 2.84 -5.09
N PRO A 50 -7.03 4.12 -5.32
CA PRO A 50 -7.07 5.15 -4.27
C PRO A 50 -8.21 4.87 -3.30
N TYR A 51 -7.93 4.13 -2.23
CA TYR A 51 -8.90 3.66 -1.26
C TYR A 51 -8.54 4.11 0.16
N ASP A 52 -9.54 4.62 0.89
CA ASP A 52 -9.45 4.90 2.33
C ASP A 52 -8.25 5.83 2.68
N ALA A 53 -8.09 6.93 1.92
CA ALA A 53 -7.03 7.91 2.12
C ALA A 53 -7.48 9.34 1.76
N GLU A 54 -7.00 10.33 2.51
CA GLU A 54 -7.29 11.76 2.35
C GLU A 54 -5.98 12.60 2.46
N PRO A 55 -5.93 13.87 2.02
CA PRO A 55 -6.99 14.59 1.29
C PRO A 55 -7.04 14.19 -0.19
N ALA A 56 -8.24 14.20 -0.77
CA ALA A 56 -8.51 13.62 -2.09
C ALA A 56 -7.57 14.14 -3.20
N ASP A 57 -7.38 15.45 -3.33
CA ASP A 57 -6.58 16.04 -4.40
C ASP A 57 -5.11 15.58 -4.36
N ASN A 58 -4.49 15.58 -3.17
CA ASN A 58 -3.11 15.13 -3.02
C ASN A 58 -2.99 13.63 -3.23
N VAL A 59 -3.94 12.86 -2.68
CA VAL A 59 -3.99 11.39 -2.83
C VAL A 59 -4.06 11.02 -4.31
N ILE A 60 -4.91 11.66 -5.10
CA ILE A 60 -5.04 11.39 -6.53
C ILE A 60 -3.75 11.75 -7.27
N ALA A 61 -3.12 12.89 -6.97
CA ALA A 61 -1.86 13.30 -7.58
C ALA A 61 -0.73 12.27 -7.32
N TRP A 62 -0.55 11.85 -6.06
CA TRP A 62 0.44 10.83 -5.70
C TRP A 62 0.10 9.46 -6.27
N ALA A 63 -1.19 9.11 -6.32
CA ALA A 63 -1.64 7.85 -6.90
C ALA A 63 -1.34 7.77 -8.40
N LEU A 64 -1.64 8.80 -9.17
CA LEU A 64 -1.38 8.85 -10.61
C LEU A 64 0.12 8.87 -10.93
N ASP A 65 0.94 9.52 -10.09
CA ASP A 65 2.39 9.47 -10.22
C ASP A 65 2.93 8.06 -9.92
N THR A 66 2.39 7.40 -8.89
CA THR A 66 2.70 6.01 -8.59
C THR A 66 2.26 5.06 -9.70
N TYR A 67 1.07 5.28 -10.29
CA TYR A 67 0.57 4.48 -11.41
C TYR A 67 1.59 4.42 -12.55
N LYS A 68 2.15 5.56 -12.97
CA LYS A 68 3.16 5.63 -14.03
C LYS A 68 4.37 4.75 -13.72
N SER A 69 4.90 4.86 -12.49
CA SER A 69 6.05 4.03 -12.07
C SER A 69 5.75 2.55 -12.06
N LEU A 70 4.55 2.16 -11.64
CA LEU A 70 4.14 0.77 -11.60
C LEU A 70 3.88 0.21 -13.00
N VAL A 71 3.38 1.02 -13.94
CA VAL A 71 3.27 0.63 -15.36
C VAL A 71 4.66 0.33 -15.94
N ASP A 72 5.65 1.19 -15.68
CA ASP A 72 7.03 0.94 -16.12
C ASP A 72 7.56 -0.37 -15.52
N LEU A 73 7.36 -0.59 -14.22
CA LEU A 73 7.78 -1.81 -13.53
C LEU A 73 7.06 -3.07 -14.01
N SER A 74 5.84 -2.96 -14.50
CA SER A 74 5.09 -4.12 -15.02
C SER A 74 5.70 -4.72 -16.29
N GLY A 75 6.50 -3.95 -17.01
CA GLY A 75 7.28 -4.41 -18.17
C GLY A 75 8.55 -5.18 -17.81
N GLU A 76 8.96 -5.16 -16.54
CA GLU A 76 10.19 -5.79 -16.09
C GLU A 76 9.92 -7.12 -15.37
N PRO A 77 10.50 -8.24 -15.85
CA PRO A 77 10.41 -9.52 -15.16
C PRO A 77 10.96 -9.43 -13.72
N ARG A 78 10.36 -10.17 -12.79
CA ARG A 78 10.78 -10.29 -11.38
C ARG A 78 10.47 -9.10 -10.46
N THR A 79 9.79 -8.07 -10.95
CA THR A 79 9.33 -6.98 -10.06
C THR A 79 8.16 -7.41 -9.17
N GLY A 80 7.38 -8.40 -9.60
CA GLY A 80 6.11 -8.76 -8.96
C GLY A 80 4.98 -7.79 -9.30
N VAL A 81 5.18 -6.90 -10.28
CA VAL A 81 4.16 -5.99 -10.78
C VAL A 81 3.60 -6.51 -12.10
N SER A 82 2.30 -6.51 -12.25
CA SER A 82 1.60 -6.85 -13.49
C SER A 82 0.42 -5.89 -13.70
N MET A 83 -0.07 -5.80 -14.93
CA MET A 83 -1.30 -5.08 -15.22
C MET A 83 -2.48 -6.04 -15.18
N ILE A 84 -3.57 -5.63 -14.54
CA ILE A 84 -4.79 -6.41 -14.41
C ILE A 84 -6.02 -5.53 -14.63
N GLU A 85 -7.08 -6.08 -15.18
CA GLU A 85 -8.38 -5.42 -15.16
C GLU A 85 -8.95 -5.47 -13.74
N LEU A 86 -9.23 -4.31 -13.16
CA LEU A 86 -9.99 -4.16 -11.91
C LEU A 86 -11.45 -3.91 -12.25
N ARG A 87 -12.35 -4.71 -11.67
CA ARG A 87 -13.79 -4.56 -11.74
C ARG A 87 -14.33 -4.14 -10.36
N GLN A 88 -14.73 -2.88 -10.28
CA GLN A 88 -15.41 -2.35 -9.10
C GLN A 88 -16.91 -2.47 -9.28
N PHE A 89 -17.58 -3.10 -8.32
CA PHE A 89 -19.03 -3.32 -8.35
C PHE A 89 -19.76 -2.59 -7.24
N SER A 90 -21.03 -2.24 -7.51
CA SER A 90 -22.00 -1.70 -6.54
C SER A 90 -23.20 -2.61 -6.41
N ARG A 91 -23.68 -2.79 -5.17
CA ARG A 91 -24.90 -3.51 -4.82
C ARG A 91 -26.09 -2.55 -4.58
N ALA A 92 -25.78 -1.32 -4.17
CA ALA A 92 -26.79 -0.35 -3.76
C ALA A 92 -27.45 0.34 -4.95
N GLY A 93 -26.72 0.71 -5.99
CA GLY A 93 -27.24 1.48 -7.12
C GLY A 93 -26.29 1.64 -8.27
N GLU A 94 -26.48 2.68 -9.05
CA GLU A 94 -25.57 3.06 -10.13
C GLU A 94 -24.25 3.60 -9.55
N ILE A 95 -23.15 3.02 -9.99
CA ILE A 95 -21.81 3.48 -9.64
C ILE A 95 -21.40 4.63 -10.56
N GLN A 96 -20.80 5.67 -9.98
CA GLN A 96 -20.20 6.74 -10.75
C GLN A 96 -18.72 6.42 -10.96
N ILE A 97 -18.22 6.56 -12.18
CA ILE A 97 -16.79 6.46 -12.45
C ILE A 97 -16.13 7.72 -11.90
N PRO A 98 -15.16 7.63 -10.98
CA PRO A 98 -14.43 8.80 -10.49
C PRO A 98 -13.68 9.52 -11.62
N ASP A 99 -13.54 10.86 -11.54
CA ASP A 99 -12.90 11.66 -12.59
C ASP A 99 -11.47 11.19 -12.91
N TRP A 100 -10.70 10.81 -11.90
CA TRP A 100 -9.35 10.27 -12.10
C TRP A 100 -9.35 8.96 -12.90
N ALA A 101 -10.39 8.13 -12.78
CA ALA A 101 -10.48 6.84 -13.46
C ALA A 101 -10.83 7.00 -14.95
N HIS A 102 -11.57 8.05 -15.33
CA HIS A 102 -11.82 8.36 -16.73
C HIS A 102 -10.52 8.58 -17.52
N SER A 103 -9.55 9.27 -16.94
CA SER A 103 -8.25 9.52 -17.57
C SER A 103 -7.43 8.21 -17.80
N LEU A 104 -7.74 7.15 -17.07
CA LEU A 104 -7.15 5.83 -17.19
C LEU A 104 -7.97 4.86 -18.06
N GLY A 105 -9.01 5.35 -18.74
CA GLY A 105 -9.83 4.55 -19.64
C GLY A 105 -10.89 3.70 -18.95
N ALA A 106 -11.33 4.06 -17.74
CA ALA A 106 -12.40 3.37 -17.06
C ALA A 106 -13.70 3.41 -17.86
N SER A 107 -14.43 2.30 -17.87
CA SER A 107 -15.71 2.15 -18.56
C SER A 107 -16.73 1.41 -17.71
N LEU A 108 -18.02 1.75 -17.87
CA LEU A 108 -19.09 1.04 -17.19
C LEU A 108 -19.15 -0.41 -17.68
N ILE A 109 -19.40 -1.33 -16.74
CA ILE A 109 -19.66 -2.74 -17.03
C ILE A 109 -21.17 -2.94 -17.10
N SER A 110 -21.66 -3.56 -18.19
CA SER A 110 -23.02 -4.05 -18.22
C SER A 110 -23.15 -5.25 -17.27
N THR A 111 -24.04 -5.13 -16.30
CA THR A 111 -24.42 -6.28 -15.45
C THR A 111 -25.46 -7.15 -16.11
N GLU A 112 -26.10 -6.68 -17.20
CA GLU A 112 -27.06 -7.42 -18.01
C GLU A 112 -26.34 -8.02 -19.22
N GLY A 113 -26.34 -9.35 -19.33
CA GLY A 113 -25.88 -10.05 -20.52
C GLY A 113 -24.38 -10.40 -20.59
N GLU A 114 -23.56 -9.96 -19.68
CA GLU A 114 -22.18 -10.44 -19.61
C GLU A 114 -22.14 -11.90 -19.19
N LYS A 115 -21.84 -12.73 -20.14
CA LYS A 115 -21.54 -14.16 -19.91
C LYS A 115 -20.15 -14.31 -19.31
N SER A 116 -19.86 -13.63 -18.17
CA SER A 116 -18.70 -14.05 -17.38
C SER A 116 -19.09 -15.35 -16.70
N PRO A 117 -18.49 -16.49 -17.04
CA PRO A 117 -18.83 -17.76 -16.42
C PRO A 117 -18.54 -17.78 -14.92
N ILE A 118 -17.76 -16.82 -14.44
CA ILE A 118 -17.15 -16.82 -13.10
C ILE A 118 -17.84 -15.83 -12.15
N ILE A 119 -18.52 -14.76 -12.62
CA ILE A 119 -19.14 -13.75 -11.75
C ILE A 119 -20.66 -13.91 -11.76
N SER A 120 -21.31 -13.70 -10.63
CA SER A 120 -22.77 -13.63 -10.51
C SER A 120 -23.27 -12.19 -10.75
N PRO A 121 -23.61 -11.81 -12.00
CA PRO A 121 -24.00 -10.41 -12.31
C PRO A 121 -25.23 -9.96 -11.53
N SER A 122 -26.17 -10.89 -11.24
CA SER A 122 -27.39 -10.61 -10.49
C SER A 122 -27.17 -10.14 -9.03
N LEU A 123 -25.92 -10.20 -8.53
CA LEU A 123 -25.57 -9.74 -7.19
C LEU A 123 -25.20 -8.25 -7.13
N PHE A 124 -25.03 -7.64 -8.30
CA PHE A 124 -24.60 -6.26 -8.44
C PHE A 124 -25.57 -5.49 -9.33
N LYS A 125 -25.77 -4.22 -9.05
CA LYS A 125 -26.60 -3.34 -9.87
C LYS A 125 -25.83 -2.65 -10.96
N SER A 126 -24.58 -2.34 -10.70
CA SER A 126 -23.70 -1.67 -11.64
C SER A 126 -22.22 -1.96 -11.34
N GLY A 127 -21.34 -1.55 -12.22
CA GLY A 127 -19.91 -1.63 -12.03
C GLY A 127 -19.15 -0.85 -13.09
N PHE A 128 -17.86 -0.64 -12.85
CA PHE A 128 -16.93 -0.15 -13.85
C PHE A 128 -15.65 -0.97 -13.84
N ALA A 129 -14.94 -0.94 -14.97
CA ALA A 129 -13.66 -1.60 -15.13
C ALA A 129 -12.60 -0.61 -15.58
N LEU A 130 -11.37 -0.86 -15.14
CA LEU A 130 -10.17 -0.17 -15.63
C LEU A 130 -8.96 -1.07 -15.47
N THR A 131 -7.93 -0.88 -16.31
CA THR A 131 -6.67 -1.62 -16.18
C THR A 131 -5.74 -0.91 -15.21
N VAL A 132 -5.27 -1.63 -14.18
CA VAL A 132 -4.46 -1.08 -13.11
C VAL A 132 -3.27 -1.99 -12.77
N PRO A 133 -2.20 -1.45 -12.15
CA PRO A 133 -1.14 -2.27 -11.58
C PRO A 133 -1.61 -3.14 -10.43
N LEU A 134 -1.14 -4.38 -10.41
CA LEU A 134 -1.23 -5.32 -9.30
C LEU A 134 0.19 -5.63 -8.83
N MET A 135 0.44 -5.43 -7.53
CA MET A 135 1.71 -5.76 -6.89
C MET A 135 1.57 -7.06 -6.09
N ASP A 136 2.20 -8.14 -6.54
CA ASP A 136 2.27 -9.35 -5.72
C ASP A 136 3.21 -9.09 -4.53
N THR A 137 2.63 -8.90 -3.35
CA THR A 137 3.37 -8.51 -2.13
C THR A 137 4.40 -9.54 -1.69
N THR A 138 4.28 -10.79 -2.13
CA THR A 138 5.25 -11.85 -1.86
C THR A 138 6.53 -11.72 -2.69
N ILE A 139 6.48 -10.92 -3.75
CA ILE A 139 7.59 -10.69 -4.69
C ILE A 139 8.04 -9.21 -4.65
N TYR A 140 7.09 -8.29 -4.72
CA TYR A 140 7.36 -6.87 -4.90
C TYR A 140 8.11 -6.24 -3.72
N LEU A 141 7.82 -6.63 -2.47
CA LEU A 141 8.53 -6.11 -1.29
C LEU A 141 10.00 -6.58 -1.29
N ASP A 142 10.25 -7.82 -1.66
CA ASP A 142 11.61 -8.36 -1.78
C ASP A 142 12.37 -7.72 -2.95
N TYR A 143 11.69 -7.42 -4.05
CA TYR A 143 12.25 -6.63 -5.15
C TYR A 143 12.67 -5.24 -4.70
N LEU A 144 11.82 -4.50 -3.99
CA LEU A 144 12.15 -3.17 -3.47
C LEU A 144 13.33 -3.22 -2.50
N ALA A 145 13.35 -4.18 -1.57
CA ALA A 145 14.44 -4.37 -0.64
C ALA A 145 15.77 -4.67 -1.37
N SER A 146 15.73 -5.59 -2.33
CA SER A 146 16.91 -5.94 -3.15
C SER A 146 17.42 -4.76 -3.96
N ARG A 147 16.51 -3.98 -4.57
CA ARG A 147 16.84 -2.78 -5.34
C ARG A 147 17.47 -1.70 -4.45
N PHE A 148 16.95 -1.50 -3.25
CA PHE A 148 17.51 -0.59 -2.26
C PHE A 148 18.92 -0.98 -1.83
N LEU A 149 19.14 -2.26 -1.50
CA LEU A 149 20.46 -2.78 -1.12
C LEU A 149 21.46 -2.69 -2.27
N ALA A 150 21.04 -3.01 -3.50
CA ALA A 150 21.88 -2.90 -4.70
C ALA A 150 22.29 -1.44 -4.99
N ALA A 151 21.46 -0.45 -4.64
CA ALA A 151 21.79 0.96 -4.73
C ALA A 151 22.70 1.47 -3.59
N GLY A 152 23.13 0.60 -2.68
CA GLY A 152 24.05 0.91 -1.57
C GLY A 152 23.34 1.34 -0.27
N GLY A 153 22.04 1.13 -0.17
CA GLY A 153 21.30 1.28 1.08
C GLY A 153 21.54 0.12 2.05
N SER A 154 21.12 0.27 3.30
CA SER A 154 21.21 -0.79 4.30
C SER A 154 19.90 -0.89 5.13
N ILE A 155 19.59 -2.09 5.61
CA ILE A 155 18.38 -2.35 6.43
C ILE A 155 18.83 -2.94 7.77
N THR A 156 18.43 -2.27 8.86
CA THR A 156 18.64 -2.75 10.23
C THR A 156 17.28 -3.17 10.80
N ALA A 157 17.08 -4.47 10.90
CA ALA A 157 15.85 -5.07 11.40
C ALA A 157 15.85 -5.16 12.94
N ASN A 158 14.67 -5.37 13.54
CA ASN A 158 14.44 -5.48 14.97
C ASN A 158 14.88 -4.23 15.76
N VAL A 159 14.74 -3.06 15.14
CA VAL A 159 15.01 -1.76 15.78
C VAL A 159 13.69 -1.08 16.10
N PHE A 160 13.59 -0.60 17.31
CA PHE A 160 12.48 0.20 17.80
C PHE A 160 13.02 1.49 18.42
N PHE A 161 12.45 2.62 18.03
CA PHE A 161 12.74 3.92 18.64
C PHE A 161 11.52 4.37 19.45
N GLU A 162 11.74 4.90 20.66
CA GLU A 162 10.68 5.50 21.47
C GLU A 162 10.33 6.90 20.96
N LYS A 163 11.32 7.61 20.42
CA LYS A 163 11.19 8.94 19.81
C LYS A 163 12.17 9.08 18.64
N LEU A 164 11.90 10.03 17.75
CA LEU A 164 12.71 10.25 16.55
C LEU A 164 14.12 10.77 16.87
N GLU A 165 14.27 11.47 18.01
CA GLU A 165 15.55 11.97 18.50
C GLU A 165 16.52 10.85 18.93
N ASP A 166 16.05 9.64 19.16
CA ASP A 166 16.91 8.48 19.49
C ASP A 166 17.66 7.93 18.27
N VAL A 167 17.34 8.42 17.07
CA VAL A 167 18.12 8.14 15.87
C VAL A 167 19.48 8.82 15.94
N ASP A 168 20.54 8.10 15.57
CA ASP A 168 21.92 8.60 15.57
C ASP A 168 22.01 9.99 14.89
N ASP A 169 22.65 10.94 15.55
CA ASP A 169 22.78 12.34 15.13
C ASP A 169 23.69 12.55 13.90
N GLU A 170 24.49 11.54 13.52
CA GLU A 170 25.20 11.52 12.25
C GLU A 170 24.25 11.43 11.04
N LEU A 171 23.01 10.96 11.26
CA LEU A 171 21.96 10.89 10.26
C LEU A 171 21.16 12.19 10.24
N VAL A 172 21.49 13.07 9.30
CA VAL A 172 21.04 14.48 9.26
C VAL A 172 19.59 14.67 8.82
N LEU A 173 18.99 13.67 8.18
CA LEU A 173 17.61 13.67 7.72
C LEU A 173 16.92 12.39 8.22
N VAL A 174 15.77 12.54 8.84
CA VAL A 174 14.94 11.42 9.29
C VAL A 174 13.66 11.37 8.47
N ILE A 175 13.34 10.21 7.89
CA ILE A 175 12.08 9.96 7.17
C ILE A 175 11.22 9.03 8.03
N ASN A 176 10.11 9.54 8.52
CA ASN A 176 9.18 8.75 9.33
C ASN A 176 8.15 8.04 8.44
N CYS A 177 8.41 6.77 8.13
CA CYS A 177 7.53 5.85 7.41
C CYS A 177 6.99 4.73 8.33
N ALA A 178 6.81 5.02 9.63
CA ALA A 178 6.53 4.00 10.65
C ALA A 178 5.10 3.41 10.58
N GLY A 179 4.24 3.86 9.66
CA GLY A 179 2.86 3.37 9.55
C GLY A 179 2.09 3.54 10.86
N MET A 180 1.50 2.47 11.40
CA MET A 180 0.84 2.51 12.71
C MET A 180 1.79 2.86 13.87
N GLY A 181 3.08 2.55 13.75
CA GLY A 181 4.06 2.89 14.78
C GLY A 181 4.27 4.41 14.97
N ALA A 182 3.85 5.23 14.00
CA ALA A 182 3.89 6.68 14.14
C ALA A 182 2.93 7.20 15.23
N ARG A 183 1.90 6.41 15.60
CA ARG A 183 0.97 6.77 16.68
C ARG A 183 1.70 6.97 18.00
N GLU A 184 2.61 6.08 18.36
CA GLU A 184 3.43 6.19 19.57
C GLU A 184 4.66 7.08 19.32
N LEU A 185 5.36 6.89 18.22
CA LEU A 185 6.65 7.52 17.91
C LEU A 185 6.59 9.06 17.88
N VAL A 186 5.47 9.64 17.44
CA VAL A 186 5.25 11.10 17.34
C VAL A 186 3.93 11.54 17.99
N HIS A 187 3.33 10.68 18.81
CA HIS A 187 2.08 10.92 19.54
C HIS A 187 0.93 11.40 18.64
N ASP A 188 0.80 10.82 17.43
CA ASP A 188 -0.26 11.20 16.48
C ASP A 188 -1.60 10.54 16.85
N VAL A 189 -2.43 11.29 17.57
CA VAL A 189 -3.77 10.85 18.01
C VAL A 189 -4.80 10.73 16.89
N ASN A 190 -4.49 11.26 15.69
CA ASN A 190 -5.34 11.14 14.51
C ASN A 190 -5.17 9.79 13.80
N LEU A 191 -4.15 9.01 14.17
CA LEU A 191 -3.84 7.74 13.54
C LEU A 191 -4.64 6.61 14.19
N GLU A 192 -5.48 5.94 13.39
CA GLU A 192 -6.36 4.86 13.83
C GLU A 192 -6.07 3.57 13.08
N PRO A 193 -6.11 2.42 13.78
CA PRO A 193 -5.93 1.11 13.16
C PRO A 193 -7.22 0.66 12.47
N HIS A 194 -7.23 0.62 11.15
CA HIS A 194 -8.29 -0.03 10.39
C HIS A 194 -7.91 -1.49 10.12
N ARG A 195 -8.47 -2.39 10.93
CA ARG A 195 -8.22 -3.82 10.87
C ARG A 195 -8.77 -4.43 9.60
N GLY A 196 -7.91 -5.14 8.86
CA GLY A 196 -8.29 -5.93 7.70
C GLY A 196 -7.85 -7.37 7.84
N GLN A 197 -8.79 -8.32 7.72
CA GLN A 197 -8.51 -9.75 7.65
C GLN A 197 -8.71 -10.26 6.24
N VAL A 198 -7.83 -11.16 5.80
CA VAL A 198 -7.87 -11.79 4.47
C VAL A 198 -7.64 -13.29 4.58
N ALA A 199 -8.19 -14.03 3.63
CA ALA A 199 -7.90 -15.44 3.40
C ALA A 199 -7.09 -15.60 2.10
N ILE A 200 -5.99 -16.33 2.18
CA ILE A 200 -5.20 -16.72 1.01
C ILE A 200 -5.70 -18.10 0.56
N VAL A 201 -6.09 -18.20 -0.70
CA VAL A 201 -6.62 -19.43 -1.29
C VAL A 201 -5.77 -19.84 -2.51
N PRO A 202 -5.86 -21.10 -3.00
CA PRO A 202 -5.18 -21.49 -4.21
C PRO A 202 -5.48 -20.55 -5.38
N LYS A 203 -4.55 -20.45 -6.32
CA LYS A 203 -4.72 -19.64 -7.51
C LYS A 203 -6.04 -19.96 -8.21
N ILE A 204 -6.77 -18.89 -8.53
CA ILE A 204 -7.99 -18.93 -9.32
C ILE A 204 -7.74 -18.08 -10.56
N ASP A 205 -7.98 -18.62 -11.72
CA ASP A 205 -7.81 -17.91 -12.99
C ASP A 205 -9.05 -17.04 -13.28
N LEU A 206 -9.05 -15.86 -12.64
CA LEU A 206 -10.17 -14.92 -12.75
C LEU A 206 -10.05 -14.00 -13.98
N GLY A 207 -8.85 -13.79 -14.49
CA GLY A 207 -8.56 -12.80 -15.53
C GLY A 207 -8.71 -11.35 -15.10
N CYS A 208 -9.31 -11.07 -13.94
CA CYS A 208 -9.51 -9.73 -13.39
C CYS A 208 -9.48 -9.74 -11.85
N ALA A 209 -9.22 -8.60 -11.27
CA ALA A 209 -9.45 -8.31 -9.85
C ALA A 209 -10.90 -7.86 -9.65
N ILE A 210 -11.56 -8.35 -8.62
CA ILE A 210 -12.97 -8.05 -8.32
C ILE A 210 -13.04 -7.37 -6.95
N VAL A 211 -13.74 -6.25 -6.86
CA VAL A 211 -13.90 -5.48 -5.62
C VAL A 211 -15.34 -5.01 -5.48
N CYS A 212 -15.88 -5.08 -4.27
CA CYS A 212 -17.10 -4.44 -3.85
C CYS A 212 -16.92 -3.92 -2.41
N ASP A 213 -16.88 -2.61 -2.24
CA ASP A 213 -16.66 -1.97 -0.94
C ASP A 213 -17.95 -1.85 -0.11
N GLU A 214 -19.11 -2.17 -0.71
CA GLU A 214 -20.37 -2.18 -0.01
C GLU A 214 -20.62 -3.51 0.74
N PRO A 215 -21.32 -3.46 1.89
CA PRO A 215 -21.60 -4.66 2.67
C PRO A 215 -22.44 -5.73 1.90
N PRO A 216 -22.06 -6.98 2.05
CA PRO A 216 -20.85 -7.50 2.64
C PRO A 216 -19.62 -7.16 1.76
N LEU A 217 -18.66 -6.42 2.35
CA LEU A 217 -17.41 -6.05 1.67
C LEU A 217 -16.71 -7.30 1.17
N MET A 218 -16.29 -7.29 -0.09
CA MET A 218 -15.54 -8.39 -0.68
C MET A 218 -14.55 -7.92 -1.74
N TYR A 219 -13.46 -8.63 -1.84
CA TYR A 219 -12.59 -8.60 -3.01
C TYR A 219 -11.95 -9.98 -3.27
N ALA A 220 -11.67 -10.25 -4.54
CA ALA A 220 -10.92 -11.42 -4.98
C ALA A 220 -9.82 -10.94 -5.94
N ILE A 221 -8.59 -11.02 -5.48
CA ILE A 221 -7.41 -10.49 -6.18
C ILE A 221 -6.48 -11.65 -6.54
N PRO A 222 -6.45 -12.09 -7.82
CA PRO A 222 -5.57 -13.17 -8.25
C PRO A 222 -4.12 -12.65 -8.32
N ARG A 223 -3.20 -13.37 -7.67
CA ARG A 223 -1.77 -13.10 -7.73
C ARG A 223 -1.04 -14.19 -8.53
N THR A 224 0.28 -14.14 -8.53
CA THR A 224 1.11 -15.08 -9.29
C THR A 224 0.83 -16.54 -8.93
N ASN A 225 0.78 -16.87 -7.64
CA ASN A 225 0.70 -18.25 -7.15
C ASN A 225 -0.57 -18.56 -6.33
N ASP A 226 -1.35 -17.56 -5.95
CA ASP A 226 -2.51 -17.68 -5.09
C ASP A 226 -3.59 -16.63 -5.45
N CYS A 227 -4.65 -16.60 -4.67
CA CYS A 227 -5.64 -15.54 -4.75
C CYS A 227 -5.93 -15.01 -3.33
N VAL A 228 -6.03 -13.69 -3.19
CA VAL A 228 -6.39 -13.05 -1.92
C VAL A 228 -7.89 -12.81 -1.91
N PHE A 229 -8.58 -13.45 -0.98
CA PHE A 229 -9.97 -13.17 -0.65
C PHE A 229 -10.05 -12.22 0.53
N GLY A 230 -10.77 -11.14 0.38
CA GLY A 230 -10.99 -10.15 1.42
C GLY A 230 -12.44 -9.68 1.44
N GLY A 231 -12.83 -8.90 2.39
CA GLY A 231 -12.07 -8.63 3.59
C GLY A 231 -12.91 -7.87 4.61
N THR A 232 -12.21 -7.27 5.53
CA THR A 232 -12.80 -6.41 6.55
C THR A 232 -12.15 -5.03 6.54
N ASN A 233 -12.87 -4.05 7.10
CA ASN A 233 -12.37 -2.71 7.39
C ASN A 233 -13.04 -2.23 8.68
N GLU A 234 -12.44 -2.50 9.82
CA GLU A 234 -13.02 -2.30 11.15
C GLU A 234 -12.05 -1.50 12.02
N LEU A 235 -12.56 -0.56 12.79
CA LEU A 235 -11.75 0.15 13.78
C LEU A 235 -11.41 -0.81 14.92
N SER A 236 -10.18 -1.33 14.94
CA SER A 236 -9.71 -2.29 15.95
C SER A 236 -8.19 -2.42 15.93
N ASP A 237 -7.58 -2.49 17.11
CA ASP A 237 -6.16 -2.82 17.31
C ASP A 237 -5.89 -4.33 17.32
N ASP A 238 -6.93 -5.18 17.27
CA ASP A 238 -6.80 -6.63 17.35
C ASP A 238 -6.06 -7.20 16.14
N ARG A 239 -5.03 -7.99 16.40
CA ARG A 239 -4.23 -8.67 15.37
C ARG A 239 -4.49 -10.17 15.29
N ASP A 240 -5.35 -10.69 16.15
CA ASP A 240 -5.70 -12.10 16.15
C ASP A 240 -6.60 -12.45 14.97
N ILE A 241 -6.41 -13.66 14.46
CA ILE A 241 -7.24 -14.18 13.37
C ILE A 241 -8.58 -14.66 13.97
N ASP A 242 -9.69 -14.17 13.38
CA ASP A 242 -11.02 -14.69 13.67
C ASP A 242 -11.44 -15.70 12.59
N PRO A 243 -11.53 -17.01 12.92
CA PRO A 243 -11.95 -18.04 11.98
C PRO A 243 -13.38 -17.84 11.43
N THR A 244 -14.25 -17.18 12.20
CA THR A 244 -15.62 -16.88 11.77
C THR A 244 -15.60 -15.84 10.64
N VAL A 245 -14.75 -14.81 10.79
CA VAL A 245 -14.52 -13.79 9.75
C VAL A 245 -13.94 -14.44 8.50
N THR A 246 -12.95 -15.32 8.64
CA THR A 246 -12.38 -16.07 7.50
C THR A 246 -13.45 -16.86 6.77
N SER A 247 -14.28 -17.60 7.49
CA SER A 247 -15.35 -18.40 6.89
C SER A 247 -16.35 -17.54 6.12
N ARG A 248 -16.72 -16.38 6.66
CA ARG A 248 -17.57 -15.38 6.01
C ARG A 248 -16.95 -14.81 4.73
N ILE A 249 -15.67 -14.45 4.77
CA ILE A 249 -14.93 -13.95 3.60
C ILE A 249 -14.92 -15.00 2.47
N VAL A 250 -14.56 -16.24 2.80
CA VAL A 250 -14.49 -17.33 1.82
C VAL A 250 -15.86 -17.62 1.22
N ALA A 251 -16.90 -17.69 2.05
CA ALA A 251 -18.27 -17.94 1.59
C ALA A 251 -18.78 -16.84 0.65
N GLU A 252 -18.53 -15.57 0.99
CA GLU A 252 -18.97 -14.44 0.17
C GLU A 252 -18.24 -14.39 -1.17
N CYS A 253 -16.91 -14.50 -1.16
CA CYS A 253 -16.13 -14.54 -2.41
C CYS A 253 -16.54 -15.73 -3.28
N SER A 254 -16.74 -16.91 -2.69
CA SER A 254 -17.15 -18.10 -3.43
C SER A 254 -18.55 -17.95 -4.04
N ARG A 255 -19.48 -17.32 -3.31
CA ARG A 255 -20.82 -17.01 -3.79
C ARG A 255 -20.80 -16.09 -5.01
N VAL A 256 -19.98 -15.00 -4.93
CA VAL A 256 -19.81 -14.06 -6.04
C VAL A 256 -19.16 -14.71 -7.25
N LEU A 257 -18.13 -15.53 -7.02
CA LEU A 257 -17.36 -16.19 -8.07
C LEU A 257 -18.02 -17.46 -8.61
N LYS A 258 -19.16 -17.90 -8.07
CA LYS A 258 -19.84 -19.15 -8.43
C LYS A 258 -18.93 -20.40 -8.37
N ILE A 259 -18.08 -20.46 -7.36
CA ILE A 259 -17.17 -21.59 -7.12
C ILE A 259 -17.50 -22.26 -5.79
N SER A 260 -17.06 -23.51 -5.63
CA SER A 260 -17.05 -24.16 -4.31
C SER A 260 -16.07 -23.47 -3.40
N ASN A 261 -16.32 -23.48 -2.08
CA ASN A 261 -15.40 -22.90 -1.12
C ASN A 261 -14.00 -23.51 -1.23
N PRO A 262 -12.99 -22.74 -1.62
CA PRO A 262 -11.64 -23.26 -1.73
C PRO A 262 -11.03 -23.50 -0.35
N ARG A 263 -9.99 -24.37 -0.32
CA ARG A 263 -9.19 -24.54 0.89
C ARG A 263 -8.46 -23.24 1.23
N VAL A 264 -8.50 -22.81 2.48
CA VAL A 264 -7.68 -21.69 2.98
C VAL A 264 -6.23 -22.18 3.13
N LEU A 265 -5.30 -21.51 2.49
CA LEU A 265 -3.86 -21.77 2.58
C LEU A 265 -3.23 -21.03 3.74
N ALA A 266 -3.68 -19.79 3.99
CA ALA A 266 -3.24 -18.93 5.07
C ALA A 266 -4.29 -17.88 5.38
N GLU A 267 -4.25 -17.36 6.59
CA GLU A 267 -5.04 -16.24 7.06
C GLU A 267 -4.09 -15.13 7.50
N ARG A 268 -4.44 -13.88 7.27
CA ARG A 268 -3.61 -12.75 7.66
C ARG A 268 -4.47 -11.60 8.15
N VAL A 269 -3.94 -10.88 9.16
CA VAL A 269 -4.52 -9.64 9.70
C VAL A 269 -3.50 -8.53 9.56
N GLY A 270 -3.94 -7.37 9.06
CA GLY A 270 -3.15 -6.16 8.98
C GLY A 270 -3.91 -4.95 9.53
N LEU A 271 -3.19 -4.05 10.15
CA LEU A 271 -3.75 -2.78 10.65
C LEU A 271 -3.38 -1.68 9.67
N ARG A 272 -4.34 -1.24 8.86
CA ARG A 272 -4.15 -0.11 7.94
C ARG A 272 -3.97 1.16 8.76
N PRO A 273 -2.93 1.95 8.51
CA PRO A 273 -2.68 3.18 9.26
C PRO A 273 -3.58 4.31 8.71
N PHE A 274 -4.85 4.29 9.05
CA PHE A 274 -5.77 5.35 8.67
C PHE A 274 -5.54 6.59 9.54
N ARG A 275 -5.50 7.77 8.94
CA ARG A 275 -5.32 9.03 9.64
C ARG A 275 -6.47 9.96 9.33
N LYS A 276 -7.23 10.36 10.36
CA LYS A 276 -8.43 11.19 10.23
C LYS A 276 -8.19 12.53 9.51
N SER A 277 -7.02 13.11 9.71
CA SER A 277 -6.63 14.38 9.08
C SER A 277 -5.92 14.20 7.75
N GLY A 278 -5.99 13.00 7.17
CA GLY A 278 -5.35 12.66 5.89
C GLY A 278 -3.90 12.22 6.03
N VAL A 279 -3.31 11.81 4.92
CA VAL A 279 -1.90 11.41 4.83
C VAL A 279 -1.01 12.51 5.39
N ARG A 280 -0.11 12.16 6.31
CA ARG A 280 0.90 13.09 6.80
C ARG A 280 2.15 12.99 5.92
N LEU A 281 2.26 13.91 4.98
CA LEU A 281 3.42 14.08 4.10
C LEU A 281 3.88 15.52 4.18
N GLU A 282 4.76 15.78 5.14
CA GLU A 282 5.20 17.13 5.46
C GLU A 282 6.60 17.13 6.09
N ARG A 283 7.29 18.26 5.94
CA ARG A 283 8.57 18.53 6.58
C ARG A 283 8.35 19.20 7.94
N ASP A 284 9.11 18.74 8.93
CA ASP A 284 9.12 19.28 10.29
C ASP A 284 10.57 19.26 10.83
N HIS A 285 10.78 19.71 12.06
CA HIS A 285 12.07 19.73 12.75
C HIS A 285 12.00 18.97 14.06
N LEU A 286 13.04 18.18 14.32
CA LEU A 286 13.28 17.59 15.64
C LEU A 286 13.78 18.64 16.64
N ARG A 287 13.77 18.31 17.91
CA ARG A 287 14.24 19.23 18.98
C ARG A 287 15.73 19.55 18.89
N ASP A 288 16.49 18.76 18.19
CA ASP A 288 17.92 18.92 17.93
C ASP A 288 18.21 19.62 16.57
N ASP A 289 17.20 20.27 15.99
CA ASP A 289 17.21 20.99 14.71
C ASP A 289 17.47 20.12 13.47
N ARG A 290 17.50 18.79 13.58
CA ARG A 290 17.49 17.91 12.42
C ARG A 290 16.15 17.98 11.71
N THR A 291 16.17 17.83 10.40
CA THR A 291 14.95 17.73 9.60
C THR A 291 14.32 16.35 9.74
N VAL A 292 13.02 16.32 9.95
CA VAL A 292 12.20 15.13 9.77
C VAL A 292 11.19 15.34 8.64
N ILE A 293 10.96 14.30 7.84
CA ILE A 293 9.87 14.28 6.88
C ILE A 293 8.96 13.13 7.27
N HIS A 294 7.71 13.45 7.58
CA HIS A 294 6.69 12.47 7.86
C HIS A 294 6.14 11.93 6.55
N ASN A 295 5.94 10.62 6.45
CA ASN A 295 5.34 9.94 5.31
C ASN A 295 4.57 8.71 5.80
N TYR A 296 3.41 8.94 6.40
CA TYR A 296 2.57 7.89 6.97
C TYR A 296 1.08 8.27 6.97
N GLY A 297 0.23 7.37 7.43
CA GLY A 297 -1.21 7.61 7.51
C GLY A 297 -1.94 7.35 6.20
N HIS A 298 -1.42 6.42 5.37
CA HIS A 298 -1.92 6.13 4.02
C HIS A 298 -3.20 5.26 4.00
N GLY A 299 -3.76 4.86 5.15
CA GLY A 299 -4.94 4.02 5.21
C GLY A 299 -4.80 2.73 4.40
N GLY A 300 -5.74 2.47 3.51
CA GLY A 300 -5.72 1.34 2.58
C GLY A 300 -4.88 1.56 1.32
N ALA A 301 -4.38 2.78 1.06
CA ALA A 301 -3.76 3.17 -0.21
C ALA A 301 -2.21 3.16 -0.21
N GLY A 302 -1.55 2.53 0.77
CA GLY A 302 -0.09 2.60 0.91
C GLY A 302 0.69 2.22 -0.34
N PHE A 303 0.32 1.15 -1.05
CA PHE A 303 0.94 0.76 -2.32
C PHE A 303 0.60 1.74 -3.44
N THR A 304 -0.65 2.18 -3.50
CA THR A 304 -1.17 3.11 -4.50
C THR A 304 -0.45 4.46 -4.47
N LEU A 305 0.01 4.90 -3.30
CA LEU A 305 0.63 6.21 -3.09
C LEU A 305 2.17 6.15 -3.04
N SER A 306 2.76 4.97 -2.97
CA SER A 306 4.15 4.75 -2.54
C SER A 306 5.19 5.56 -3.31
N TRP A 307 5.20 5.53 -4.65
CA TRP A 307 6.18 6.25 -5.48
C TRP A 307 5.94 7.75 -5.52
N GLY A 308 4.67 8.17 -5.60
CA GLY A 308 4.31 9.58 -5.58
C GLY A 308 4.72 10.24 -4.26
N CYS A 309 4.36 9.63 -3.14
CA CYS A 309 4.78 10.10 -1.82
C CYS A 309 6.30 10.08 -1.65
N ALA A 310 6.98 9.04 -2.12
CA ALA A 310 8.43 8.98 -2.01
C ALA A 310 9.16 10.04 -2.84
N ARG A 311 8.63 10.44 -4.01
CA ARG A 311 9.16 11.60 -4.77
C ARG A 311 8.97 12.89 -4.01
N GLU A 312 7.81 13.08 -3.39
CA GLU A 312 7.55 14.26 -2.57
C GLU A 312 8.48 14.31 -1.34
N VAL A 313 8.75 13.17 -0.70
CA VAL A 313 9.77 13.08 0.37
C VAL A 313 11.13 13.56 -0.14
N VAL A 314 11.55 13.13 -1.34
CA VAL A 314 12.82 13.57 -1.94
C VAL A 314 12.81 15.08 -2.22
N ASN A 315 11.69 15.64 -2.72
CA ASN A 315 11.56 17.06 -2.98
C ASN A 315 11.66 17.87 -1.70
N LEU A 316 10.94 17.47 -0.64
CA LEU A 316 10.98 18.12 0.67
C LEU A 316 12.36 18.05 1.34
N GLY A 317 13.09 16.96 1.14
CA GLY A 317 14.44 16.76 1.68
C GLY A 317 15.55 17.42 0.87
N HIS A 318 15.24 17.87 -0.35
CA HIS A 318 16.25 18.34 -1.30
C HIS A 318 17.12 19.49 -0.79
N TYR A 319 16.53 20.43 -0.04
CA TYR A 319 17.24 21.54 0.56
C TYR A 319 18.26 21.07 1.60
N ASP A 320 17.88 20.18 2.50
CA ASP A 320 18.75 19.67 3.57
C ASP A 320 19.90 18.82 2.99
N LEU A 321 19.60 18.16 1.89
CA LEU A 321 20.55 17.31 1.19
C LEU A 321 21.55 18.11 0.33
N ARG A 322 21.24 19.34 -0.10
CA ARG A 322 22.14 20.22 -0.89
C ARG A 322 22.93 21.25 -0.10
N GLN A 323 22.34 21.89 0.90
CA GLN A 323 22.95 23.05 1.60
C GLN A 323 24.31 22.79 2.26
N ARG A 324 24.67 21.54 2.48
CA ARG A 324 25.97 21.20 3.08
C ARG A 324 27.03 20.71 2.10
N ASP A 325 26.75 20.61 0.81
CA ASP A 325 27.76 20.26 -0.21
C ASP A 325 28.59 21.47 -0.66
N GLY A 326 28.30 22.69 -0.11
CA GLY A 326 29.11 23.90 -0.40
C GLY A 326 29.03 24.35 -1.87
N LEU A 327 27.98 23.96 -2.57
CA LEU A 327 27.66 24.44 -3.92
C LEU A 327 26.54 25.48 -3.78
N GLU A 328 26.93 26.78 -3.68
CA GLU A 328 26.06 27.91 -3.98
C GLU A 328 25.59 27.90 -5.43
#